data_f5b4f952f300c932287d1f930b0acae2
#
_entry.id   f5b4f952f300c932287d1f930b0acae2
#
_cell.length_a   1.000
_cell.length_b   1.000
_cell.length_c   1.000
_cell.angle_alpha   90.00
_cell.angle_beta   90.00
_cell.angle_gamma   90.00
#
_symmetry.space_group_name_H-M   'P 1'
#
loop_
_entity.id
_entity.type
_entity.pdbx_description
1 polymer ?
#
loop_
_entity_poly.entity_id
_entity_poly.type
_entity_poly.pdbx_seq_one_letter_code
_entity_poly.pdbx_strand_id
1 'polypeptide(L)'
;MLRWTGVVLVSLALTACMMPQPTSAVRNQAAEPLVCEGEQQCAVYWQRAYDWMVLNTVWKVEDVTDNTMRTVMPMDGSDERGFEVRRVPAGEGREELVLRTHCDGYAWVCNTSDTAAIASFKQYVRAVD
;
A
#
# COMPACT_ATOMS: atom_id res chain seq x y z
N MET A 1 -17.39 -3.79 -66.38
CA MET A 1 -17.40 -2.74 -65.31
C MET A 1 -17.39 -3.39 -63.94
N LEU A 2 -16.20 -3.44 -63.33
CA LEU A 2 -16.02 -4.10 -62.04
C LEU A 2 -16.15 -3.09 -60.91
N ARG A 3 -17.26 -3.16 -60.14
CA ARG A 3 -17.49 -2.26 -59.00
C ARG A 3 -16.78 -2.89 -57.79
N TRP A 4 -15.66 -2.31 -57.39
CA TRP A 4 -14.99 -2.62 -56.13
C TRP A 4 -15.72 -1.95 -54.98
N THR A 5 -16.46 -2.74 -54.20
CA THR A 5 -16.99 -2.32 -52.91
C THR A 5 -15.86 -2.49 -51.88
N GLY A 6 -15.25 -1.37 -51.49
CA GLY A 6 -14.26 -1.34 -50.42
C GLY A 6 -14.93 -1.62 -49.06
N VAL A 7 -14.58 -2.73 -48.48
CA VAL A 7 -14.94 -3.04 -47.08
C VAL A 7 -13.97 -2.28 -46.17
N VAL A 8 -14.46 -1.21 -45.58
CA VAL A 8 -13.74 -0.49 -44.52
C VAL A 8 -13.85 -1.30 -43.23
N LEU A 9 -12.79 -2.04 -42.89
CA LEU A 9 -12.66 -2.64 -41.59
C LEU A 9 -12.36 -1.55 -40.56
N VAL A 10 -13.40 -1.13 -39.84
CA VAL A 10 -13.24 -0.28 -38.65
C VAL A 10 -12.69 -1.16 -37.53
N SER A 11 -11.36 -1.11 -37.33
CA SER A 11 -10.72 -1.70 -36.16
C SER A 11 -11.11 -0.89 -34.93
N LEU A 12 -12.09 -1.38 -34.15
CA LEU A 12 -12.35 -0.87 -32.81
C LEU A 12 -11.14 -1.24 -31.94
N ALA A 13 -10.25 -0.29 -31.71
CA ALA A 13 -9.25 -0.41 -30.67
C ALA A 13 -9.97 -0.38 -29.32
N LEU A 14 -10.16 -1.55 -28.73
CA LEU A 14 -10.54 -1.70 -27.33
C LEU A 14 -9.37 -1.19 -26.49
N THR A 15 -9.36 0.09 -26.16
CA THR A 15 -8.53 0.62 -25.09
C THR A 15 -9.08 0.06 -23.78
N ALA A 16 -8.60 -1.13 -23.42
CA ALA A 16 -8.81 -1.64 -22.07
C ALA A 16 -8.19 -0.60 -21.11
N CYS A 17 -8.99 -0.04 -20.23
CA CYS A 17 -8.53 0.75 -19.09
C CYS A 17 -7.73 -0.20 -18.19
N MET A 18 -6.46 -0.40 -18.50
CA MET A 18 -5.54 -1.10 -17.62
C MET A 18 -5.25 -0.17 -16.45
N MET A 19 -5.62 -0.60 -15.24
CA MET A 19 -5.14 0.08 -14.03
C MET A 19 -3.62 0.17 -14.09
N PRO A 20 -3.02 1.34 -13.78
CA PRO A 20 -1.58 1.48 -13.82
C PRO A 20 -0.94 0.49 -12.84
N GLN A 21 -0.15 -0.42 -13.37
CA GLN A 21 0.60 -1.37 -12.54
C GLN A 21 1.74 -0.64 -11.82
N PRO A 22 2.06 -1.03 -10.56
CA PRO A 22 3.21 -0.47 -9.87
C PRO A 22 4.50 -0.65 -10.66
N THR A 23 5.33 0.39 -10.69
CA THR A 23 6.65 0.31 -11.33
C THR A 23 7.56 -0.70 -10.64
N SER A 24 8.63 -1.13 -11.30
CA SER A 24 9.62 -2.02 -10.69
C SER A 24 10.26 -1.40 -9.43
N ALA A 25 10.50 -0.10 -9.42
CA ALA A 25 11.02 0.63 -8.26
C ALA A 25 10.06 0.55 -7.07
N VAL A 26 8.76 0.76 -7.29
CA VAL A 26 7.74 0.66 -6.24
C VAL A 26 7.63 -0.77 -5.70
N ARG A 27 7.66 -1.77 -6.59
CA ARG A 27 7.66 -3.18 -6.16
C ARG A 27 8.89 -3.53 -5.32
N ASN A 28 10.07 -3.05 -5.69
CA ASN A 28 11.30 -3.29 -4.93
C ASN A 28 11.25 -2.63 -3.56
N GLN A 29 10.77 -1.39 -3.46
CA GLN A 29 10.55 -0.72 -2.18
C GLN A 29 9.56 -1.48 -1.28
N ALA A 30 8.47 -1.98 -1.84
CA ALA A 30 7.48 -2.75 -1.08
C ALA A 30 8.06 -4.09 -0.58
N ALA A 31 8.92 -4.74 -1.37
CA ALA A 31 9.52 -6.02 -1.03
C ALA A 31 10.65 -5.92 0.01
N GLU A 32 11.36 -4.78 0.07
CA GLU A 32 12.48 -4.59 1.00
C GLU A 32 11.98 -4.55 2.46
N PRO A 33 12.51 -5.40 3.38
CA PRO A 33 12.10 -5.37 4.78
C PRO A 33 12.35 -4.01 5.44
N LEU A 34 11.42 -3.54 6.27
CA LEU A 34 11.57 -2.33 7.07
C LEU A 34 12.08 -2.70 8.47
N VAL A 35 13.38 -2.67 8.65
CA VAL A 35 14.06 -3.06 9.89
C VAL A 35 14.60 -1.85 10.61
N CYS A 36 14.34 -1.75 11.91
CA CYS A 36 14.97 -0.81 12.83
C CYS A 36 15.98 -1.50 13.72
N GLU A 37 17.02 -0.77 14.14
CA GLU A 37 18.07 -1.25 15.04
C GLU A 37 18.12 -0.44 16.32
N GLY A 38 18.01 -1.13 17.45
CA GLY A 38 18.05 -0.53 18.78
C GLY A 38 16.73 0.14 19.18
N GLU A 39 16.59 0.35 20.47
CA GLU A 39 15.38 0.86 21.08
C GLU A 39 14.99 2.25 20.57
N GLN A 40 15.98 3.14 20.44
CA GLN A 40 15.73 4.53 20.03
C GLN A 40 15.24 4.62 18.59
N GLN A 41 15.90 3.96 17.65
CA GLN A 41 15.45 3.96 16.24
C GLN A 41 14.10 3.27 16.08
N CYS A 42 13.88 2.15 16.78
CA CYS A 42 12.61 1.45 16.73
C CYS A 42 11.46 2.28 17.30
N ALA A 43 11.70 3.09 18.34
CA ALA A 43 10.70 4.02 18.85
C ALA A 43 10.35 5.12 17.83
N VAL A 44 11.36 5.66 17.13
CA VAL A 44 11.15 6.65 16.06
C VAL A 44 10.36 6.05 14.91
N TYR A 45 10.75 4.86 14.45
CA TYR A 45 10.04 4.15 13.38
C TYR A 45 8.58 3.84 13.74
N TRP A 46 8.35 3.46 15.00
CA TRP A 46 7.00 3.18 15.50
C TRP A 46 6.11 4.43 15.48
N GLN A 47 6.63 5.56 15.95
CA GLN A 47 5.91 6.84 15.89
C GLN A 47 5.63 7.26 14.46
N ARG A 48 6.60 7.14 13.55
CA ARG A 48 6.42 7.47 12.14
C ARG A 48 5.40 6.55 11.45
N ALA A 49 5.37 5.28 11.84
CA ALA A 49 4.36 4.35 11.35
C ALA A 49 2.94 4.80 11.74
N TYR A 50 2.76 5.24 12.99
CA TYR A 50 1.50 5.82 13.44
C TYR A 50 1.12 7.08 12.65
N ASP A 51 2.06 7.99 12.49
CA ASP A 51 1.84 9.25 11.77
C ASP A 51 1.45 8.97 10.31
N TRP A 52 2.11 8.02 9.67
CA TRP A 52 1.76 7.61 8.30
C TRP A 52 0.34 7.05 8.21
N MET A 53 -0.06 6.20 9.16
CA MET A 53 -1.43 5.67 9.19
C MET A 53 -2.46 6.79 9.31
N VAL A 54 -2.26 7.74 10.21
CA VAL A 54 -3.16 8.89 10.39
C VAL A 54 -3.27 9.74 9.12
N LEU A 55 -2.17 9.90 8.39
CA LEU A 55 -2.13 10.71 7.17
C LEU A 55 -2.71 10.00 5.94
N ASN A 56 -2.77 8.67 5.92
CA ASN A 56 -3.08 7.89 4.72
C ASN A 56 -4.39 7.09 4.82
N THR A 57 -5.17 7.28 5.86
CA THR A 57 -6.50 6.67 5.98
C THR A 57 -7.52 7.64 6.54
N VAL A 58 -8.78 7.44 6.20
CA VAL A 58 -9.93 8.10 6.82
C VAL A 58 -10.39 7.39 8.09
N TRP A 59 -9.93 6.14 8.28
CA TRP A 59 -10.32 5.31 9.41
C TRP A 59 -9.53 5.68 10.66
N LYS A 60 -10.22 5.72 11.79
CA LYS A 60 -9.58 5.99 13.08
C LYS A 60 -8.55 4.89 13.40
N VAL A 61 -7.36 5.30 13.85
CA VAL A 61 -6.39 4.37 14.44
C VAL A 61 -6.86 3.99 15.84
N GLU A 62 -6.91 2.70 16.11
CA GLU A 62 -7.32 2.11 17.39
C GLU A 62 -6.44 0.90 17.74
N ASP A 63 -6.68 0.32 18.91
CA ASP A 63 -5.93 -0.85 19.38
C ASP A 63 -4.41 -0.69 19.30
N VAL A 64 -3.91 0.48 19.75
CA VAL A 64 -2.47 0.73 19.83
C VAL A 64 -1.91 0.03 21.06
N THR A 65 -1.01 -0.91 20.82
CA THR A 65 -0.24 -1.64 21.85
C THR A 65 1.25 -1.41 21.63
N ASP A 66 2.11 -2.07 22.41
CA ASP A 66 3.56 -1.96 22.25
C ASP A 66 4.09 -2.54 20.93
N ASN A 67 3.35 -3.46 20.32
CA ASN A 67 3.80 -4.20 19.14
C ASN A 67 2.80 -4.25 17.99
N THR A 68 1.61 -3.69 18.16
CA THR A 68 0.56 -3.67 17.13
C THR A 68 -0.22 -2.36 17.18
N MET A 69 -0.53 -1.81 16.02
CA MET A 69 -1.53 -0.75 15.87
C MET A 69 -2.36 -1.03 14.62
N ARG A 70 -3.64 -0.71 14.67
CA ARG A 70 -4.54 -0.89 13.52
C ARG A 70 -5.60 0.19 13.45
N THR A 71 -6.14 0.38 12.25
CA THR A 71 -7.32 1.21 12.04
C THR A 71 -8.59 0.42 12.33
N VAL A 72 -9.70 1.12 12.51
CA VAL A 72 -11.03 0.55 12.34
C VAL A 72 -11.10 -0.15 10.98
N MET A 73 -11.76 -1.30 10.92
CA MET A 73 -11.95 -2.02 9.66
C MET A 73 -12.81 -1.21 8.69
N PRO A 74 -12.44 -1.13 7.41
CA PRO A 74 -13.25 -0.48 6.40
C PRO A 74 -14.68 -1.05 6.35
N MET A 75 -15.65 -0.19 6.10
CA MET A 75 -17.03 -0.61 5.85
C MET A 75 -17.15 -1.32 4.49
N ASP A 76 -18.13 -2.20 4.40
CA ASP A 76 -18.44 -2.97 3.19
C ASP A 76 -18.51 -2.09 1.95
N GLY A 77 -17.74 -2.45 0.92
CA GLY A 77 -17.69 -1.75 -0.36
C GLY A 77 -16.91 -0.43 -0.36
N SER A 78 -16.26 -0.07 0.76
CA SER A 78 -15.41 1.12 0.79
C SER A 78 -14.16 0.95 -0.10
N ASP A 79 -13.80 2.02 -0.83
CA ASP A 79 -12.55 2.12 -1.59
C ASP A 79 -11.35 2.56 -0.71
N GLU A 80 -11.62 3.00 0.51
CA GLU A 80 -10.63 3.42 1.48
C GLU A 80 -10.01 2.24 2.22
N ARG A 81 -8.68 2.20 2.29
CA ARG A 81 -7.95 1.12 2.96
C ARG A 81 -7.89 1.30 4.47
N GLY A 82 -8.03 0.17 5.16
CA GLY A 82 -7.59 0.01 6.54
C GLY A 82 -6.18 -0.56 6.61
N PHE A 83 -5.52 -0.35 7.73
CA PHE A 83 -4.13 -0.73 7.95
C PHE A 83 -3.91 -1.39 9.31
N GLU A 84 -2.96 -2.31 9.35
CA GLU A 84 -2.40 -2.86 10.59
C GLU A 84 -0.88 -2.85 10.47
N VAL A 85 -0.19 -2.33 11.49
CA VAL A 85 1.26 -2.39 11.61
C VAL A 85 1.64 -3.26 12.79
N ARG A 86 2.58 -4.16 12.59
CA ARG A 86 3.15 -5.01 13.64
C ARG A 86 4.65 -4.84 13.74
N ARG A 87 5.15 -4.87 14.97
CA ARG A 87 6.59 -5.03 15.27
C ARG A 87 6.88 -6.51 15.46
N VAL A 88 7.83 -7.02 14.72
CA VAL A 88 8.23 -8.44 14.75
C VAL A 88 9.73 -8.52 15.05
N PRO A 89 10.16 -9.34 16.00
CA PRO A 89 11.59 -9.55 16.24
C PRO A 89 12.32 -9.99 14.96
N ALA A 90 13.47 -9.36 14.66
CA ALA A 90 14.26 -9.61 13.45
C ALA A 90 15.73 -9.92 13.76
N GLY A 91 16.04 -10.35 14.98
CA GLY A 91 17.38 -10.64 15.49
C GLY A 91 17.70 -9.76 16.70
N GLU A 92 18.92 -9.87 17.24
CA GLU A 92 19.34 -9.13 18.43
C GLU A 92 19.22 -7.62 18.23
N GLY A 93 18.41 -6.96 19.06
CA GLY A 93 18.21 -5.52 19.02
C GLY A 93 17.56 -4.98 17.75
N ARG A 94 17.03 -5.85 16.88
CA ARG A 94 16.36 -5.48 15.64
C ARG A 94 14.90 -5.92 15.62
N GLU A 95 14.08 -5.10 15.01
CA GLU A 95 12.66 -5.40 14.77
C GLU A 95 12.30 -5.04 13.33
N GLU A 96 11.40 -5.79 12.75
CA GLU A 96 10.79 -5.47 11.46
C GLU A 96 9.39 -4.89 11.69
N LEU A 97 9.10 -3.77 11.02
CA LEU A 97 7.75 -3.22 10.97
C LEU A 97 7.05 -3.76 9.71
N VAL A 98 5.97 -4.48 9.92
CA VAL A 98 5.19 -5.11 8.85
C VAL A 98 3.85 -4.40 8.73
N LEU A 99 3.59 -3.79 7.56
CA LEU A 99 2.30 -3.23 7.23
C LEU A 99 1.44 -4.28 6.53
N ARG A 100 0.22 -4.44 7.02
CA ARG A 100 -0.87 -5.13 6.32
C ARG A 100 -1.92 -4.13 5.91
N THR A 101 -2.45 -4.31 4.72
CA THR A 101 -3.51 -3.47 4.19
C THR A 101 -4.78 -4.29 4.03
N HIS A 102 -5.92 -3.66 4.24
CA HIS A 102 -7.22 -4.25 4.00
C HIS A 102 -8.09 -3.29 3.20
N CYS A 103 -8.75 -3.81 2.16
CA CYS A 103 -9.76 -3.11 1.40
C CYS A 103 -10.95 -4.05 1.22
N ASP A 104 -12.13 -3.59 1.59
CA ASP A 104 -13.34 -4.41 1.54
C ASP A 104 -14.07 -4.36 0.19
N GLY A 105 -13.57 -3.57 -0.75
CA GLY A 105 -14.02 -3.54 -2.13
C GLY A 105 -13.29 -4.54 -3.02
N TYR A 106 -13.75 -4.64 -4.26
CA TYR A 106 -12.96 -5.33 -5.28
C TYR A 106 -11.64 -4.58 -5.50
N ALA A 107 -10.60 -5.31 -5.93
CA ALA A 107 -9.25 -4.74 -6.10
C ALA A 107 -9.19 -3.47 -6.96
N TRP A 108 -10.10 -3.35 -7.95
CA TRP A 108 -10.22 -2.17 -8.81
C TRP A 108 -10.99 -0.98 -8.19
N VAL A 109 -11.64 -1.18 -7.05
CA VAL A 109 -12.38 -0.13 -6.33
C VAL A 109 -11.47 0.56 -5.31
N CYS A 110 -10.46 -0.13 -4.78
CA CYS A 110 -9.57 0.40 -3.77
C CYS A 110 -8.77 1.60 -4.30
N ASN A 111 -8.70 2.67 -3.51
CA ASN A 111 -8.08 3.95 -3.89
C ASN A 111 -6.57 3.87 -4.18
N THR A 112 -5.89 2.81 -3.76
CA THR A 112 -4.49 2.53 -4.07
C THR A 112 -4.25 1.02 -4.07
N SER A 113 -3.15 0.56 -4.68
CA SER A 113 -2.75 -0.84 -4.61
C SER A 113 -2.06 -1.16 -3.28
N ASP A 114 -2.09 -2.43 -2.86
CA ASP A 114 -1.34 -2.90 -1.68
C ASP A 114 0.14 -2.57 -1.81
N THR A 115 0.72 -2.86 -2.96
CA THR A 115 2.13 -2.62 -3.24
C THR A 115 2.50 -1.15 -3.10
N ALA A 116 1.68 -0.23 -3.63
CA ALA A 116 1.91 1.21 -3.53
C ALA A 116 1.78 1.70 -2.08
N ALA A 117 0.80 1.21 -1.34
CA ALA A 117 0.62 1.55 0.08
C ALA A 117 1.81 1.08 0.91
N ILE A 118 2.26 -0.17 0.74
CA ILE A 118 3.41 -0.73 1.46
C ILE A 118 4.70 0.03 1.12
N ALA A 119 4.94 0.36 -0.14
CA ALA A 119 6.10 1.12 -0.56
C ALA A 119 6.10 2.53 0.05
N SER A 120 4.98 3.24 0.00
CA SER A 120 4.79 4.55 0.60
C SER A 120 5.03 4.54 2.11
N PHE A 121 4.48 3.57 2.81
CA PHE A 121 4.69 3.37 4.23
C PHE A 121 6.18 3.22 4.56
N LYS A 122 6.87 2.30 3.90
CA LYS A 122 8.28 2.02 4.15
C LYS A 122 9.16 3.23 3.84
N GLN A 123 8.87 3.94 2.76
CA GLN A 123 9.57 5.18 2.40
C GLN A 123 9.40 6.26 3.47
N TYR A 124 8.17 6.48 3.93
CA TYR A 124 7.87 7.47 4.96
C TYR A 124 8.57 7.17 6.28
N VAL A 125 8.51 5.92 6.75
CA VAL A 125 9.11 5.52 8.02
C VAL A 125 10.64 5.61 7.98
N ARG A 126 11.27 5.26 6.85
CA ARG A 126 12.73 5.37 6.68
C ARG A 126 13.24 6.79 6.49
N ALA A 127 12.39 7.74 6.06
CA ALA A 127 12.86 9.08 5.75
C ALA A 127 13.61 9.67 6.96
N VAL A 128 14.88 9.99 6.77
CA VAL A 128 15.71 10.69 7.75
C VAL A 128 15.41 12.18 7.60
N ASP A 129 15.24 12.84 8.74
CA ASP A 129 15.11 14.30 8.77
C ASP A 129 16.45 14.96 8.49
#